data_6ca66f6211ab9600cd26d073953edbb5
#
_entry.id   6ca66f6211ab9600cd26d073953edbb5
#
_cell.length_a   1.000
_cell.length_b   1.000
_cell.length_c   1.000
_cell.angle_alpha   90.00
_cell.angle_beta   90.00
_cell.angle_gamma   90.00
#
_symmetry.space_group_name_H-M   'P 1'
#
loop_
_entity.id
_entity.type
_entity.pdbx_description
1 polymer ?
#
loop_
_entity_poly.entity_id
_entity_poly.type
_entity_poly.pdbx_seq_one_letter_code
_entity_poly.pdbx_strand_id
1 'polypeptide(L)'
;VAVIISDTFGRPWRRGVTDVAIGCFGLSPIIDLRGTQDALGRELQVTEVALVDELSSAAELVMGKAEAIPVAVIRGVNPEWLGGKKGVVSEIVRNPEEDLFR
;
A
#
# COMPACT_ATOMS: atom_id res chain seq x y z
N VAL A 1 13.40 8.57 7.31
CA VAL A 1 11.97 8.92 7.21
C VAL A 1 11.45 8.53 5.84
N ALA A 2 10.31 7.88 5.82
CA ALA A 2 9.60 7.53 4.59
C ALA A 2 8.42 8.49 4.39
N VAL A 3 8.04 8.71 3.14
CA VAL A 3 6.93 9.58 2.77
C VAL A 3 6.00 8.85 1.82
N ILE A 4 4.69 8.99 2.05
CA ILE A 4 3.66 8.47 1.14
C ILE A 4 2.74 9.64 0.78
N ILE A 5 2.41 9.76 -0.48
CA ILE A 5 1.37 10.66 -0.98
C ILE A 5 0.18 9.80 -1.35
N SER A 6 -0.98 10.14 -0.82
CA SER A 6 -2.19 9.34 -1.00
C SER A 6 -3.34 10.15 -1.56
N ASP A 7 -4.31 9.47 -2.13
CA ASP A 7 -5.53 10.06 -2.63
C ASP A 7 -6.68 9.08 -2.49
N THR A 8 -7.89 9.59 -2.59
CA THR A 8 -9.12 8.82 -2.49
C THR A 8 -9.32 7.94 -3.73
N PHE A 9 -9.78 6.72 -3.53
CA PHE A 9 -9.92 5.73 -4.60
C PHE A 9 -11.17 4.89 -4.40
N GLY A 10 -11.96 4.72 -5.48
CA GLY A 10 -13.06 3.77 -5.53
C GLY A 10 -12.58 2.41 -6.02
N ARG A 11 -13.29 1.35 -5.67
CA ARG A 11 -12.92 -0.02 -6.03
C ARG A 11 -14.07 -0.71 -6.77
N PRO A 12 -13.78 -1.56 -7.77
CA PRO A 12 -14.83 -2.32 -8.44
C PRO A 12 -15.55 -3.26 -7.46
N TRP A 13 -16.84 -3.38 -7.63
CA TRP A 13 -17.75 -4.26 -6.88
C TRP A 13 -17.83 -4.03 -5.37
N ARG A 14 -17.27 -2.93 -4.87
CA ARG A 14 -17.36 -2.60 -3.45
C ARG A 14 -17.82 -1.16 -3.29
N ARG A 15 -18.73 -0.94 -2.36
CA ARG A 15 -19.18 0.41 -1.99
C ARG A 15 -18.16 1.07 -1.07
N GLY A 16 -18.11 2.39 -1.12
CA GLY A 16 -17.21 3.18 -0.30
C GLY A 16 -15.88 3.43 -0.97
N VAL A 17 -15.20 4.46 -0.52
CA VAL A 17 -13.87 4.82 -0.99
C VAL A 17 -12.83 4.52 0.09
N THR A 18 -11.61 4.32 -0.34
CA THR A 18 -10.44 4.21 0.54
C THR A 18 -9.36 5.14 0.03
N ASP A 19 -8.28 5.30 0.78
CA ASP A 19 -7.11 5.96 0.27
C ASP A 19 -6.13 4.93 -0.27
N VAL A 20 -5.47 5.29 -1.36
CA VAL A 20 -4.36 4.52 -1.93
C VAL A 20 -3.17 5.44 -2.11
N ALA A 21 -1.98 4.87 -2.17
CA ALA A 21 -0.77 5.62 -2.44
C ALA A 21 -0.67 5.97 -3.92
N ILE A 22 -0.35 7.22 -4.22
CA ILE A 22 -0.02 7.68 -5.57
C ILE A 22 1.46 7.98 -5.71
N GLY A 23 2.20 8.03 -4.62
CA GLY A 23 3.64 8.19 -4.61
C GLY A 23 4.22 7.76 -3.28
N CYS A 24 5.46 7.29 -3.28
CA CYS A 24 6.16 6.96 -2.06
C CYS A 24 7.66 7.10 -2.22
N PHE A 25 8.34 7.30 -1.10
CA PHE A 25 9.80 7.35 -1.01
C PHE A 25 10.26 6.80 0.34
N GLY A 26 11.32 6.04 0.31
CA GLY A 26 11.97 5.58 1.54
C GLY A 26 11.37 4.34 2.18
N LEU A 27 10.47 3.63 1.48
CA LEU A 27 9.93 2.36 1.95
C LEU A 27 9.60 1.46 0.75
N SER A 28 9.46 0.17 1.03
CA SER A 28 9.06 -0.80 0.02
C SER A 28 7.55 -0.68 -0.23
N PRO A 29 7.11 -0.43 -1.47
CA PRO A 29 5.67 -0.30 -1.74
C PRO A 29 4.92 -1.61 -1.63
N ILE A 30 5.60 -2.73 -1.87
CA ILE A 30 5.04 -4.08 -1.79
C ILE A 30 5.87 -4.92 -0.84
N ILE A 31 5.20 -5.73 -0.02
CA ILE A 31 5.84 -6.80 0.75
C ILE A 31 5.58 -8.10 0.00
N ASP A 32 6.64 -8.75 -0.45
CA ASP A 32 6.55 -10.02 -1.17
C ASP A 32 6.69 -11.17 -0.18
N LEU A 33 5.59 -11.88 0.05
CA LEU A 33 5.54 -13.02 0.96
C LEU A 33 5.67 -14.36 0.24
N ARG A 34 5.87 -14.36 -1.07
CA ARG A 34 6.04 -15.60 -1.84
C ARG A 34 7.30 -16.32 -1.33
N GLY A 35 7.17 -17.63 -1.11
CA GLY A 35 8.24 -18.45 -0.56
C GLY A 35 8.30 -18.48 0.96
N THR A 36 7.50 -17.67 1.67
CA THR A 36 7.37 -17.77 3.12
C THR A 36 6.29 -18.79 3.48
N GLN A 37 6.30 -19.24 4.73
CA GLN A 37 5.31 -20.20 5.23
C GLN A 37 4.19 -19.48 5.98
N ASP A 38 2.97 -19.99 5.82
CA ASP A 38 1.84 -19.52 6.61
C ASP A 38 1.85 -20.17 8.00
N ALA A 39 0.83 -19.88 8.83
CA ALA A 39 0.73 -20.40 10.18
C ALA A 39 0.60 -21.93 10.25
N LEU A 40 0.22 -22.59 9.15
CA LEU A 40 0.10 -24.05 9.04
C LEU A 40 1.31 -24.70 8.35
N GLY A 41 2.36 -23.93 8.09
CA GLY A 41 3.58 -24.40 7.44
C GLY A 41 3.49 -24.53 5.93
N ARG A 42 2.44 -24.01 5.29
CA ARG A 42 2.29 -24.04 3.83
C ARG A 42 3.05 -22.86 3.22
N GLU A 43 3.72 -23.11 2.11
CA GLU A 43 4.42 -22.06 1.38
C GLU A 43 3.43 -21.16 0.64
N LEU A 44 3.58 -19.84 0.82
CA LEU A 44 2.82 -18.84 0.09
C LEU A 44 3.44 -18.65 -1.29
N GLN A 45 2.64 -18.78 -2.35
CA GLN A 45 3.15 -18.76 -3.72
C GLN A 45 2.81 -17.50 -4.49
N VAL A 46 1.75 -16.80 -4.10
CA VAL A 46 1.25 -15.64 -4.84
C VAL A 46 0.98 -14.42 -3.98
N THR A 47 1.27 -14.48 -2.68
CA THR A 47 0.90 -13.41 -1.77
C THR A 47 1.89 -12.26 -1.82
N GLU A 48 1.41 -11.12 -2.25
CA GLU A 48 2.09 -9.83 -2.18
C GLU A 48 1.16 -8.85 -1.48
N VAL A 49 1.70 -8.06 -0.54
CA VAL A 49 0.91 -7.08 0.21
C VAL A 49 1.25 -5.68 -0.28
N ALA A 50 0.25 -4.93 -0.68
CA ALA A 50 0.41 -3.53 -1.11
C ALA A 50 0.56 -2.65 0.14
N LEU A 51 1.74 -2.63 0.71
CA LEU A 51 2.03 -1.96 1.97
C LEU A 51 1.65 -0.49 1.96
N VAL A 52 2.02 0.23 0.90
CA VAL A 52 1.76 1.67 0.82
C VAL A 52 0.27 1.98 0.79
N ASP A 53 -0.53 1.11 0.17
CA ASP A 53 -1.98 1.28 0.13
C ASP A 53 -2.59 1.03 1.51
N GLU A 54 -2.11 0.02 2.22
CA GLU A 54 -2.58 -0.26 3.57
C GLU A 54 -2.23 0.87 4.54
N LEU A 55 -1.02 1.41 4.45
CA LEU A 55 -0.60 2.55 5.27
C LEU A 55 -1.40 3.81 4.94
N SER A 56 -1.68 4.03 3.66
CA SER A 56 -2.51 5.16 3.23
C SER A 56 -3.92 5.07 3.81
N SER A 57 -4.53 3.90 3.76
CA SER A 57 -5.86 3.67 4.32
C SER A 57 -5.87 3.83 5.84
N ALA A 58 -4.84 3.33 6.52
CA ALA A 58 -4.71 3.49 7.97
C ALA A 58 -4.58 4.96 8.36
N ALA A 59 -3.76 5.73 7.65
CA ALA A 59 -3.59 7.15 7.91
C ALA A 59 -4.89 7.93 7.69
N GLU A 60 -5.66 7.57 6.67
CA GLU A 60 -6.93 8.22 6.35
C GLU A 60 -7.93 8.14 7.51
N LEU A 61 -7.90 7.09 8.31
CA LEU A 61 -8.79 6.94 9.46
C LEU A 61 -8.65 8.09 10.47
N VAL A 62 -7.47 8.67 10.61
CA VAL A 62 -7.24 9.83 11.50
C VAL A 62 -7.25 11.16 10.77
N MET A 63 -6.92 11.17 9.49
CA MET A 63 -6.96 12.41 8.69
C MET A 63 -8.39 12.82 8.36
N GLY A 64 -9.24 11.85 8.05
CA GLY A 64 -10.61 12.10 7.64
C GLY A 64 -10.71 12.76 6.26
N LYS A 65 -11.92 13.04 5.85
CA LYS A 65 -12.18 13.71 4.56
C LYS A 65 -12.62 15.17 4.72
N ALA A 66 -13.08 15.55 5.90
CA ALA A 66 -13.65 16.87 6.14
C ALA A 66 -12.93 17.69 7.21
N GLU A 67 -11.99 17.11 7.92
CA GLU A 67 -11.32 17.73 9.07
C GLU A 67 -10.15 18.62 8.70
N ALA A 68 -9.78 18.69 7.42
CA ALA A 68 -8.65 19.49 6.92
C ALA A 68 -7.32 19.16 7.62
N ILE A 69 -7.09 17.87 7.89
CA ILE A 69 -5.84 17.35 8.43
C ILE A 69 -5.03 16.79 7.25
N PRO A 70 -4.00 17.50 6.77
CA PRO A 70 -3.31 17.09 5.53
C PRO A 70 -2.22 16.06 5.71
N VAL A 71 -1.79 15.78 6.93
CA VAL A 71 -0.64 14.89 7.19
C VAL A 71 -0.92 14.04 8.42
N ALA A 72 -0.56 12.75 8.34
CA ALA A 72 -0.53 11.86 9.49
C ALA A 72 0.86 11.25 9.61
N VAL A 73 1.28 10.95 10.83
CA VAL A 73 2.54 10.27 11.11
C VAL A 73 2.22 8.86 11.58
N ILE A 74 2.85 7.87 10.94
CA ILE A 74 2.75 6.47 11.34
C ILE A 74 4.08 6.06 11.97
N ARG A 75 4.03 5.51 13.18
CA ARG A 75 5.20 5.05 13.92
C ARG A 75 5.11 3.55 14.18
N GLY A 76 6.25 2.91 14.32
CA GLY A 76 6.30 1.51 14.72
C GLY A 76 6.19 0.53 13.56
N VAL A 77 6.37 0.97 12.33
CA VAL A 77 6.43 0.04 11.20
C VAL A 77 7.69 -0.84 11.29
N ASN A 78 7.62 -2.02 10.69
CA ASN A 78 8.76 -2.91 10.63
C ASN A 78 9.94 -2.22 9.93
N PRO A 79 11.12 -2.12 10.57
CA PRO A 79 12.27 -1.44 9.97
C PRO A 79 12.73 -2.05 8.64
N GLU A 80 12.46 -3.34 8.41
CA GLU A 80 12.80 -4.01 7.15
C GLU A 80 12.06 -3.43 5.95
N TRP A 81 10.93 -2.77 6.17
CA TRP A 81 10.14 -2.15 5.10
C TRP A 81 10.68 -0.80 4.66
N LEU A 82 11.58 -0.21 5.46
CA LEU A 82 12.13 1.12 5.20
C LEU A 82 13.35 1.05 4.28
N GLY A 83 13.70 2.19 3.68
CA GLY A 83 14.91 2.32 2.85
C GLY A 83 14.74 1.87 1.40
N GLY A 84 13.54 1.51 0.97
CA GLY A 84 13.27 1.14 -0.40
C GLY A 84 13.44 2.30 -1.37
N LYS A 85 13.83 1.99 -2.61
CA LYS A 85 14.05 2.99 -3.67
C LYS A 85 13.02 2.91 -4.80
N LYS A 86 12.14 1.91 -4.77
CA LYS A 86 11.10 1.72 -5.78
C LYS A 86 9.86 2.54 -5.44
N GLY A 87 9.12 2.92 -6.45
CA GLY A 87 7.95 3.78 -6.31
C GLY A 87 6.65 3.07 -6.63
N VAL A 88 5.55 3.80 -6.45
CA VAL A 88 4.20 3.27 -6.68
C VAL A 88 3.98 2.91 -8.15
N VAL A 89 4.40 3.79 -9.08
CA VAL A 89 4.17 3.56 -10.50
C VAL A 89 4.85 2.28 -11.00
N SER A 90 6.07 2.03 -10.53
CA SER A 90 6.82 0.85 -10.98
C SER A 90 6.36 -0.46 -10.33
N GLU A 91 5.81 -0.41 -9.09
CA GLU A 91 5.55 -1.61 -8.31
C GLU A 91 4.06 -1.91 -8.10
N ILE A 92 3.24 -0.87 -7.99
CA ILE A 92 1.82 -1.03 -7.65
C ILE A 92 0.94 -0.95 -8.90
N VAL A 93 1.21 0.01 -9.79
CA VAL A 93 0.39 0.21 -10.98
C VAL A 93 0.66 -0.91 -11.97
N ARG A 94 -0.39 -1.65 -12.28
CA ARG A 94 -0.30 -2.79 -13.20
C ARG A 94 -0.19 -2.32 -14.64
N ASN A 95 0.65 -2.99 -15.42
CA ASN A 95 0.70 -2.74 -16.88
C ASN A 95 -0.66 -3.07 -17.51
N PRO A 96 -1.06 -2.36 -18.59
CA PRO A 96 -2.33 -2.64 -19.26
C PRO A 96 -2.52 -4.10 -19.67
N GLU A 97 -1.45 -4.76 -20.10
CA GLU A 97 -1.50 -6.17 -20.51
C GLU A 97 -1.81 -7.13 -19.36
N GLU A 98 -1.52 -6.72 -18.13
CA GLU A 98 -1.73 -7.53 -16.94
C GLU A 98 -3.00 -7.15 -16.18
N ASP A 99 -3.69 -6.12 -16.65
CA ASP A 99 -4.89 -5.60 -15.98
C ASP A 99 -6.09 -6.48 -16.29
N LEU A 100 -6.68 -7.06 -15.25
CA LEU A 100 -7.82 -7.97 -15.36
C LEU A 100 -9.12 -7.25 -15.73
N PHE A 101 -9.14 -5.92 -15.70
CA PHE A 101 -10.35 -5.11 -15.90
C PHE A 101 -10.31 -4.25 -17.15
N ARG A 102 -9.32 -4.45 -18.00
CA ARG A 102 -9.19 -3.74 -19.28
C ARG A 102 -9.45 -4.63 -20.48
#